data_dd96edbc22b98dc873678d24afc3c441
#
_entry.id   dd96edbc22b98dc873678d24afc3c441
#
_cell.length_a   1.000
_cell.length_b   1.000
_cell.length_c   1.000
_cell.angle_alpha   90.00
_cell.angle_beta   90.00
_cell.angle_gamma   90.00
#
_symmetry.space_group_name_H-M   'P 1'
#
loop_
_entity.id
_entity.type
_entity.pdbx_description
1 polymer ?
#
loop_
_entity_poly.entity_id
_entity_poly.type
_entity_poly.pdbx_seq_one_letter_code
_entity_poly.pdbx_strand_id
1 'polypeptide(L)'
;SKRSVLNRILKRAQNEFNVSIAETGHLDNYKRAEISFAVVGNDSRYINGKVNHLLRFIDNLQVAEILNSKTEIMVVSSFLGATDWDTKKYDEF
;
A
#
# COMPACT_ATOMS: atom_id res chain seq x y z
N SER A 1 22.49 3.82 -3.31
CA SER A 1 21.85 3.65 -4.62
C SER A 1 20.34 3.67 -4.49
N LYS A 2 19.66 3.92 -5.58
CA LYS A 2 18.20 3.91 -5.62
C LYS A 2 17.61 2.59 -5.10
N ARG A 3 18.15 1.46 -5.55
CA ARG A 3 17.68 0.14 -5.14
C ARG A 3 17.80 -0.05 -3.63
N SER A 4 18.88 0.41 -3.06
CA SER A 4 19.10 0.32 -1.62
C SER A 4 18.08 1.15 -0.83
N VAL A 5 17.82 2.36 -1.29
CA VAL A 5 16.82 3.25 -0.67
C VAL A 5 15.42 2.65 -0.78
N LEU A 6 15.05 2.18 -1.97
CA LEU A 6 13.73 1.57 -2.19
C LEU A 6 13.54 0.32 -1.34
N ASN A 7 14.52 -0.55 -1.28
CA ASN A 7 14.43 -1.76 -0.47
C ASN A 7 14.20 -1.42 1.00
N ARG A 8 14.84 -0.37 1.49
CA ARG A 8 14.65 0.08 2.86
C ARG A 8 13.20 0.55 3.08
N ILE A 9 12.68 1.38 2.18
CA ILE A 9 11.30 1.87 2.27
C ILE A 9 10.32 0.71 2.22
N LEU A 10 10.46 -0.18 1.22
CA LEU A 10 9.52 -1.29 1.04
C LEU A 10 9.51 -2.24 2.22
N LYS A 11 10.69 -2.62 2.72
CA LYS A 11 10.78 -3.53 3.85
C LYS A 11 10.22 -2.93 5.12
N ARG A 12 10.53 -1.67 5.40
CA ARG A 12 10.01 -1.01 6.60
C ARG A 12 8.51 -0.84 6.53
N ALA A 13 7.98 -0.44 5.37
CA ALA A 13 6.55 -0.30 5.21
C ALA A 13 5.83 -1.64 5.42
N GLN A 14 6.36 -2.71 4.86
CA GLN A 14 5.79 -4.05 5.04
C GLN A 14 5.83 -4.51 6.49
N ASN A 15 6.87 -4.15 7.22
CA ASN A 15 7.00 -4.53 8.64
C ASN A 15 6.06 -3.73 9.55
N GLU A 16 5.83 -2.45 9.23
CA GLU A 16 4.99 -1.58 10.06
C GLU A 16 3.52 -1.67 9.70
N PHE A 17 3.20 -1.97 8.46
CA PHE A 17 1.83 -1.93 7.94
C PHE A 17 1.48 -3.21 7.21
N ASN A 18 0.23 -3.62 7.35
CA ASN A 18 -0.30 -4.74 6.57
C ASN A 18 -0.74 -4.20 5.20
N VAL A 19 0.21 -4.04 4.30
CA VAL A 19 -0.03 -3.49 2.97
C VAL A 19 0.74 -4.28 1.94
N SER A 20 0.21 -4.30 0.73
CA SER A 20 0.96 -4.75 -0.44
C SER A 20 1.60 -3.52 -1.06
N ILE A 21 2.91 -3.54 -1.25
CA ILE A 21 3.66 -2.36 -1.71
C ILE A 21 4.74 -2.79 -2.70
N ALA A 22 4.92 -2.00 -3.75
CA ALA A 22 5.91 -2.30 -4.78
C ALA A 22 6.33 -1.02 -5.51
N GLU A 23 7.48 -1.07 -6.14
CA GLU A 23 7.88 -0.06 -7.13
C GLU A 23 7.12 -0.33 -8.42
N THR A 24 6.43 0.69 -8.95
CA THR A 24 5.52 0.53 -10.08
C THR A 24 5.84 1.43 -11.28
N GLY A 25 6.80 2.34 -11.16
CA GLY A 25 7.16 3.22 -12.26
C GLY A 25 8.54 3.79 -12.11
N HIS A 26 9.00 4.45 -13.16
CA HIS A 26 10.35 5.03 -13.25
C HIS A 26 11.45 4.01 -12.98
N LEU A 27 11.24 2.76 -13.42
CA LEU A 27 12.13 1.64 -13.09
C LEU A 27 13.56 1.85 -13.56
N ASP A 28 13.74 2.54 -14.67
CA ASP A 28 15.06 2.81 -15.25
C ASP A 28 15.65 4.15 -14.82
N ASN A 29 14.94 4.89 -13.98
CA ASN A 29 15.38 6.22 -13.53
C ASN A 29 16.05 6.11 -12.17
N TYR A 30 17.29 6.54 -12.08
CA TYR A 30 18.04 6.41 -10.82
C TYR A 30 17.75 7.54 -9.82
N LYS A 31 17.02 8.58 -10.23
CA LYS A 31 16.70 9.73 -9.36
C LYS A 31 15.25 9.74 -8.89
N ARG A 32 14.36 9.02 -9.57
CA ARG A 32 12.93 9.02 -9.26
C ARG A 32 12.42 7.61 -9.11
N ALA A 33 11.40 7.47 -8.27
CA ALA A 33 10.72 6.21 -8.07
C ALA A 33 9.22 6.48 -7.98
N GLU A 34 8.45 5.53 -8.48
CA GLU A 34 7.03 5.49 -8.22
C GLU A 34 6.75 4.24 -7.41
N ILE A 35 6.13 4.44 -6.25
CA ILE A 35 5.77 3.35 -5.36
C ILE A 35 4.25 3.31 -5.27
N SER A 36 3.69 2.14 -5.41
CA SER A 36 2.26 1.93 -5.23
C SER A 36 2.01 0.96 -4.11
N PHE A 37 0.92 1.16 -3.38
CA PHE A 37 0.51 0.24 -2.34
C PHE A 37 -0.99 0.07 -2.31
N ALA A 38 -1.43 -1.07 -1.82
CA ALA A 38 -2.84 -1.42 -1.73
C ALA A 38 -3.19 -1.75 -0.28
N VAL A 39 -4.32 -1.22 0.16
CA VAL A 39 -4.88 -1.45 1.48
C VAL A 39 -6.29 -1.97 1.29
N VAL A 40 -6.64 -3.02 2.01
CA VAL A 40 -7.98 -3.59 2.00
C VAL A 40 -8.62 -3.38 3.36
N GLY A 41 -9.88 -3.00 3.36
CA GLY A 41 -10.65 -2.82 4.57
C GLY A 41 -12.12 -2.68 4.24
N ASN A 42 -12.95 -2.66 5.27
CA ASN A 42 -14.40 -2.53 5.11
C ASN A 42 -14.94 -1.15 5.48
N ASP A 43 -14.06 -0.20 5.74
CA ASP A 43 -14.42 1.15 6.17
C ASP A 43 -13.48 2.13 5.51
N SER A 44 -14.01 3.05 4.71
CA SER A 44 -13.21 4.03 3.97
C SER A 44 -12.46 4.98 4.89
N ARG A 45 -13.01 5.30 6.06
CA ARG A 45 -12.33 6.15 7.04
C ARG A 45 -11.06 5.48 7.56
N TYR A 46 -11.16 4.19 7.86
CA TYR A 46 -10.01 3.39 8.30
C TYR A 46 -8.94 3.35 7.21
N ILE A 47 -9.37 3.11 5.96
CA ILE A 47 -8.45 3.04 4.82
C ILE A 47 -7.74 4.38 4.61
N ASN A 48 -8.48 5.49 4.65
CA ASN A 48 -7.88 6.81 4.52
C ASN A 48 -6.87 7.09 5.62
N GLY A 49 -7.19 6.73 6.86
CA GLY A 49 -6.27 6.89 7.98
C GLY A 49 -5.00 6.10 7.79
N LYS A 50 -5.11 4.88 7.30
CA LYS A 50 -3.97 4.01 7.06
C LYS A 50 -3.09 4.55 5.94
N VAL A 51 -3.69 5.02 4.86
CA VAL A 51 -2.95 5.66 3.76
C VAL A 51 -2.18 6.87 4.25
N ASN A 52 -2.81 7.74 5.02
CA ASN A 52 -2.15 8.92 5.57
C ASN A 52 -1.01 8.56 6.52
N HIS A 53 -1.19 7.53 7.34
CA HIS A 53 -0.16 7.02 8.22
C HIS A 53 1.05 6.53 7.43
N LEU A 54 0.79 5.77 6.38
CA LEU A 54 1.88 5.23 5.55
C LEU A 54 2.65 6.35 4.85
N LEU A 55 1.96 7.35 4.32
CA LEU A 55 2.62 8.49 3.68
C LEU A 55 3.50 9.24 4.66
N ARG A 56 3.02 9.48 5.87
CA ARG A 56 3.82 10.13 6.92
C ARG A 56 5.01 9.28 7.33
N PHE A 57 4.80 7.97 7.41
CA PHE A 57 5.88 7.04 7.74
C PHE A 57 7.01 7.13 6.71
N ILE A 58 6.67 7.09 5.43
CA ILE A 58 7.67 7.18 4.36
C ILE A 58 8.38 8.52 4.40
N ASP A 59 7.63 9.59 4.57
CA ASP A 59 8.20 10.94 4.65
C ASP A 59 9.16 11.08 5.83
N ASN A 60 8.80 10.51 6.98
CA ASN A 60 9.60 10.57 8.19
C ASN A 60 10.88 9.75 8.11
N LEU A 61 11.00 8.82 7.20
CA LEU A 61 12.25 8.09 6.99
C LEU A 61 13.35 9.02 6.44
N GLN A 62 12.94 10.09 5.78
CA GLN A 62 13.84 11.11 5.21
C GLN A 62 14.93 10.55 4.30
N VAL A 63 14.59 9.47 3.60
CA VAL A 63 15.49 8.87 2.61
C VAL A 63 15.19 9.35 1.21
N ALA A 64 14.00 9.98 1.02
CA ALA A 64 13.57 10.54 -0.26
C ALA A 64 12.50 11.57 0.00
N GLU A 65 12.30 12.47 -0.96
CA GLU A 65 11.26 13.48 -0.92
C GLU A 65 10.02 12.98 -1.65
N ILE A 66 8.85 13.12 -1.03
CA ILE A 66 7.59 12.80 -1.70
C ILE A 66 7.18 14.00 -2.53
N LEU A 67 7.21 13.85 -3.86
CA LEU A 67 6.86 14.93 -4.78
C LEU A 67 5.37 15.01 -5.04
N ASN A 68 4.70 13.87 -5.04
CA ASN A 68 3.29 13.77 -5.37
C ASN A 68 2.72 12.48 -4.81
N SER A 69 1.43 12.51 -4.49
CA SER A 69 0.71 11.30 -4.10
C SER A 69 -0.70 11.34 -4.67
N LYS A 70 -1.22 10.15 -4.99
CA LYS A 70 -2.59 9.99 -5.49
C LYS A 70 -3.20 8.77 -4.83
N THR A 71 -4.44 8.91 -4.37
CA THR A 71 -5.17 7.82 -3.71
C THR A 71 -6.49 7.60 -4.40
N GLU A 72 -6.83 6.34 -4.64
CA GLU A 72 -8.13 5.94 -5.15
C GLU A 72 -8.71 4.90 -4.20
N ILE A 73 -10.00 5.05 -3.88
CA ILE A 73 -10.73 4.09 -3.06
C ILE A 73 -11.82 3.50 -3.93
N MET A 74 -11.84 2.18 -4.00
CA MET A 74 -12.78 1.45 -4.84
C MET A 74 -13.54 0.44 -4.00
N VAL A 75 -14.83 0.23 -4.36
CA VAL A 75 -15.65 -0.78 -3.70
C VAL A 75 -15.46 -2.11 -4.42
N VAL A 76 -14.84 -3.07 -3.72
CA VAL A 76 -14.47 -4.36 -4.32
C VAL A 76 -15.69 -5.15 -4.79
N SER A 77 -16.82 -5.02 -4.10
CA SER A 77 -18.06 -5.69 -4.52
C SER A 77 -18.52 -5.28 -5.92
N SER A 78 -17.99 -4.19 -6.47
CA SER A 78 -18.27 -3.75 -7.84
C SER A 78 -17.43 -4.48 -8.87
N PHE A 79 -16.50 -5.34 -8.44
CA PHE A 79 -15.59 -6.08 -9.31
C PHE A 79 -15.95 -7.56 -9.33
N LEU A 80 -15.61 -8.20 -10.44
CA LEU A 80 -15.87 -9.64 -10.63
C LEU A 80 -15.10 -10.55 -9.71
N GLY A 81 -14.07 -10.04 -9.04
CA GLY A 81 -13.24 -10.84 -8.15
C GLY A 81 -13.73 -10.93 -6.72
N ALA A 82 -14.82 -10.22 -6.36
CA ALA A 82 -15.36 -10.28 -5.01
C ALA A 82 -16.07 -11.61 -4.79
N THR A 83 -15.86 -12.23 -3.64
CA THR A 83 -16.44 -13.53 -3.30
C THR A 83 -17.16 -13.42 -1.97
N ASP A 84 -18.41 -13.87 -1.96
CA ASP A 84 -19.18 -14.01 -0.73
C ASP A 84 -18.97 -15.42 -0.17
N TRP A 85 -18.75 -15.48 1.14
CA TRP A 85 -18.52 -16.73 1.83
C TRP A 85 -19.63 -16.98 2.81
N ASP A 86 -20.15 -18.22 2.79
CA ASP A 86 -21.04 -18.69 3.83
C ASP A 86 -20.19 -19.28 4.95
N THR A 87 -20.03 -18.53 6.03
CA THR A 87 -19.19 -18.94 7.14
C THR A 87 -19.71 -20.17 7.86
N LYS A 88 -21.00 -20.49 7.72
CA LYS A 88 -21.56 -21.69 8.34
C LYS A 88 -20.96 -22.97 7.80
N LYS A 89 -20.47 -22.95 6.58
CA LYS A 89 -19.81 -24.11 5.97
C LYS A 89 -18.45 -24.39 6.58
N TYR A 90 -17.90 -23.46 7.31
CA TYR A 90 -16.52 -23.50 7.80
C TYR A 90 -16.42 -23.39 9.30
N ASP A 91 -17.54 -23.54 10.02
CA ASP A 91 -17.58 -23.45 11.48
C ASP A 91 -16.73 -24.51 12.17
N GLU A 92 -16.47 -25.62 11.50
CA GLU A 92 -15.70 -26.72 12.06
C GLU A 92 -14.19 -26.53 11.95
N PHE A 93 -13.79 -25.51 11.24
CA PHE A 93 -12.38 -25.20 11.18
C PHE A 93 -11.89 -24.62 12.51
#